data_16fbb5cb976fb8383a49683735edebcf
#
_entry.id   16fbb5cb976fb8383a49683735edebcf
#
_cell.length_a   1.000
_cell.length_b   1.000
_cell.length_c   1.000
_cell.angle_alpha   90.00
_cell.angle_beta   90.00
_cell.angle_gamma   90.00
#
_symmetry.space_group_name_H-M   'P 1'
#
loop_
_entity.id
_entity.type
_entity.pdbx_description
1 polymer ?
#
loop_
_entity_poly.entity_id
_entity_poly.type
_entity_poly.pdbx_seq_one_letter_code
_entity_poly.pdbx_strand_id
1 'polypeptide(L)'
;RDTDRSRGLGDVYKRQLSRMVDGIMIRTFAQKEVEDLAEYGSIPIINGLTDYCHPCQVLADLMTIREYKKSFDGLKFCFIGDGNNMANSLIVGAISMGMECAIACPKDYQPDAKIMAWAKENGTFTCSEDILACAKDADVVYTDVWASMGQEEEKAEREKIFKNYQINDEVMAAAKPDAMVLHCLPAHREEEITAKVFEAHANEIFDEAENRLHAQKAVLVKLLG
;
A
#
# COMPACT_ATOMS: atom_id res chain seq x y z
N ARG A 1 -33.24 -12.14 -8.64
CA ARG A 1 -33.85 -11.37 -9.76
C ARG A 1 -33.41 -9.89 -9.80
N ASP A 2 -32.86 -9.33 -8.73
CA ASP A 2 -32.39 -7.93 -8.71
C ASP A 2 -30.93 -7.74 -9.20
N THR A 3 -30.12 -8.80 -9.19
CA THR A 3 -28.72 -8.76 -9.61
C THR A 3 -28.52 -8.51 -11.10
N ASP A 4 -29.44 -8.97 -11.97
CA ASP A 4 -29.32 -8.74 -13.44
C ASP A 4 -29.74 -7.34 -13.86
N ARG A 5 -30.68 -6.72 -13.14
CA ARG A 5 -31.07 -5.32 -13.40
C ARG A 5 -29.99 -4.34 -12.94
N SER A 6 -29.32 -4.61 -11.82
CA SER A 6 -28.23 -3.77 -11.32
C SER A 6 -27.00 -3.83 -12.24
N ARG A 7 -26.70 -5.00 -12.85
CA ARG A 7 -25.62 -5.13 -13.84
C ARG A 7 -25.88 -4.34 -15.12
N GLY A 8 -27.10 -4.44 -15.68
CA GLY A 8 -27.47 -3.68 -16.88
C GLY A 8 -27.54 -2.17 -16.66
N LEU A 9 -28.01 -1.71 -15.50
CA LEU A 9 -28.00 -0.29 -15.13
C LEU A 9 -26.57 0.22 -14.90
N GLY A 10 -25.70 -0.60 -14.29
CA GLY A 10 -24.28 -0.27 -14.08
C GLY A 10 -23.54 -0.08 -15.41
N ASP A 11 -23.74 -0.95 -16.38
CA ASP A 11 -23.14 -0.89 -17.72
C ASP A 11 -23.59 0.38 -18.49
N VAL A 12 -24.89 0.65 -18.52
CA VAL A 12 -25.45 1.85 -19.16
C VAL A 12 -24.89 3.11 -18.54
N TYR A 13 -24.85 3.18 -17.20
CA TYR A 13 -24.34 4.34 -16.47
C TYR A 13 -22.84 4.59 -16.72
N LYS A 14 -22.05 3.54 -16.78
CA LYS A 14 -20.61 3.61 -17.07
C LYS A 14 -20.33 4.15 -18.48
N ARG A 15 -21.06 3.68 -19.46
CA ARG A 15 -20.99 4.18 -20.86
C ARG A 15 -21.46 5.63 -20.97
N GLN A 16 -22.45 6.01 -20.18
CA GLN A 16 -22.95 7.39 -20.13
C GLN A 16 -21.90 8.33 -19.55
N LEU A 17 -21.26 7.96 -18.43
CA LEU A 17 -20.18 8.76 -17.79
C LEU A 17 -19.02 8.98 -18.75
N SER A 18 -18.64 7.98 -19.52
CA SER A 18 -17.58 8.09 -20.54
C SER A 18 -17.83 9.15 -21.61
N ARG A 19 -19.06 9.66 -21.71
CA ARG A 19 -19.40 10.76 -22.62
C ARG A 19 -19.46 12.12 -21.98
N MET A 20 -19.26 12.19 -20.66
CA MET A 20 -19.45 13.40 -19.87
C MET A 20 -18.15 13.89 -19.23
N VAL A 21 -17.16 12.99 -19.05
CA VAL A 21 -15.88 13.28 -18.37
C VAL A 21 -14.73 12.62 -19.13
N ASP A 22 -13.51 13.12 -18.91
CA ASP A 22 -12.30 12.63 -19.60
C ASP A 22 -11.64 11.47 -18.86
N GLY A 23 -11.94 11.27 -17.58
CA GLY A 23 -11.46 10.16 -16.74
C GLY A 23 -12.22 10.09 -15.43
N ILE A 24 -12.12 8.98 -14.74
CA ILE A 24 -12.77 8.75 -13.44
C ILE A 24 -11.73 8.26 -12.44
N MET A 25 -11.61 8.93 -11.30
CA MET A 25 -10.95 8.38 -10.13
C MET A 25 -12.03 7.85 -9.18
N ILE A 26 -11.85 6.62 -8.74
CA ILE A 26 -12.78 5.96 -7.81
C ILE A 26 -12.05 5.43 -6.58
N ARG A 27 -12.63 5.65 -5.41
CA ARG A 27 -12.27 5.01 -4.15
C ARG A 27 -13.49 4.26 -3.65
N THR A 28 -13.36 2.96 -3.50
CA THR A 28 -14.47 2.05 -3.13
C THR A 28 -13.93 0.85 -2.36
N PHE A 29 -14.80 -0.03 -1.90
CA PHE A 29 -14.40 -1.26 -1.22
C PHE A 29 -14.06 -2.36 -2.23
N ALA A 30 -15.02 -2.76 -3.07
CA ALA A 30 -14.84 -3.90 -3.96
C ALA A 30 -13.97 -3.58 -5.18
N GLN A 31 -12.87 -4.31 -5.36
CA GLN A 31 -11.99 -4.21 -6.54
C GLN A 31 -12.77 -4.40 -7.86
N LYS A 32 -13.77 -5.28 -7.85
CA LYS A 32 -14.62 -5.57 -9.00
C LYS A 32 -15.36 -4.34 -9.54
N GLU A 33 -15.68 -3.36 -8.71
CA GLU A 33 -16.34 -2.12 -9.16
C GLU A 33 -15.42 -1.28 -10.05
N VAL A 34 -14.13 -1.23 -9.70
CA VAL A 34 -13.10 -0.53 -10.50
C VAL A 34 -12.86 -1.24 -11.83
N GLU A 35 -12.74 -2.57 -11.78
CA GLU A 35 -12.57 -3.41 -12.97
C GLU A 35 -13.76 -3.28 -13.94
N ASP A 36 -14.97 -3.33 -13.42
CA ASP A 36 -16.19 -3.16 -14.21
C ASP A 36 -16.29 -1.78 -14.85
N LEU A 37 -15.86 -0.71 -14.11
CA LEU A 37 -15.78 0.62 -14.70
C LEU A 37 -14.80 0.66 -15.88
N ALA A 38 -13.64 0.04 -15.73
CA ALA A 38 -12.62 -0.02 -16.75
C ALA A 38 -13.06 -0.87 -17.96
N GLU A 39 -13.78 -1.99 -17.73
CA GLU A 39 -14.26 -2.90 -18.77
C GLU A 39 -15.31 -2.25 -19.68
N TYR A 40 -16.27 -1.53 -19.07
CA TYR A 40 -17.41 -0.97 -19.82
C TYR A 40 -17.25 0.52 -20.17
N GLY A 41 -16.27 1.21 -19.59
CA GLY A 41 -15.91 2.58 -19.90
C GLY A 41 -14.96 2.68 -21.10
N SER A 42 -14.93 3.84 -21.76
CA SER A 42 -13.97 4.15 -22.83
C SER A 42 -12.94 5.22 -22.43
N ILE A 43 -12.93 5.58 -21.17
CA ILE A 43 -12.05 6.60 -20.57
C ILE A 43 -11.17 5.97 -19.48
N PRO A 44 -10.03 6.57 -19.13
CA PRO A 44 -9.18 6.09 -18.05
C PRO A 44 -9.93 6.00 -16.71
N ILE A 45 -9.75 4.87 -16.01
CA ILE A 45 -10.24 4.65 -14.66
C ILE A 45 -9.04 4.55 -13.72
N ILE A 46 -8.99 5.43 -12.75
CA ILE A 46 -7.92 5.50 -11.76
C ILE A 46 -8.41 4.91 -10.45
N ASN A 47 -7.78 3.82 -10.01
CA ASN A 47 -8.05 3.23 -8.72
C ASN A 47 -7.44 4.11 -7.60
N GLY A 48 -8.27 4.86 -6.90
CA GLY A 48 -7.88 5.66 -5.75
C GLY A 48 -7.60 4.83 -4.50
N LEU A 49 -8.37 3.76 -4.29
CA LEU A 49 -8.21 2.73 -3.26
C LEU A 49 -9.35 1.71 -3.39
N THR A 50 -9.03 0.45 -3.15
CA THR A 50 -9.99 -0.63 -2.88
C THR A 50 -9.52 -1.48 -1.69
N ASP A 51 -10.32 -2.46 -1.24
CA ASP A 51 -9.90 -3.45 -0.25
C ASP A 51 -8.76 -4.35 -0.75
N TYR A 52 -8.57 -4.42 -2.06
CA TYR A 52 -7.54 -5.24 -2.68
C TYR A 52 -6.21 -4.52 -2.87
N CYS A 53 -6.24 -3.24 -3.27
CA CYS A 53 -5.02 -2.47 -3.54
C CYS A 53 -5.20 -0.95 -3.42
N HIS A 54 -4.06 -0.25 -3.24
CA HIS A 54 -3.96 1.20 -3.20
C HIS A 54 -2.80 1.70 -4.10
N PRO A 55 -2.91 1.58 -5.43
CA PRO A 55 -1.80 1.85 -6.34
C PRO A 55 -1.30 3.30 -6.30
N CYS A 56 -2.20 4.27 -6.10
CA CYS A 56 -1.84 5.69 -6.01
C CYS A 56 -0.94 6.01 -4.81
N GLN A 57 -1.05 5.26 -3.71
CA GLN A 57 -0.16 5.40 -2.56
C GLN A 57 1.23 4.89 -2.93
N VAL A 58 1.33 3.70 -3.47
CA VAL A 58 2.62 3.07 -3.80
C VAL A 58 3.43 3.88 -4.80
N LEU A 59 2.80 4.57 -5.73
CA LEU A 59 3.50 5.49 -6.64
C LEU A 59 4.17 6.64 -5.88
N ALA A 60 3.53 7.16 -4.83
CA ALA A 60 4.14 8.19 -3.98
C ALA A 60 5.27 7.62 -3.11
N ASP A 61 5.06 6.41 -2.55
CA ASP A 61 6.07 5.71 -1.76
C ASP A 61 7.34 5.47 -2.58
N LEU A 62 7.19 4.95 -3.81
CA LEU A 62 8.30 4.74 -4.74
C LEU A 62 8.98 6.07 -5.13
N MET A 63 8.21 7.13 -5.34
CA MET A 63 8.76 8.46 -5.61
C MET A 63 9.63 8.93 -4.44
N THR A 64 9.14 8.82 -3.21
CA THR A 64 9.87 9.18 -1.99
C THR A 64 11.13 8.34 -1.79
N ILE A 65 11.03 7.01 -1.94
CA ILE A 65 12.20 6.12 -1.90
C ILE A 65 13.25 6.57 -2.93
N ARG A 66 12.83 6.87 -4.15
CA ARG A 66 13.71 7.35 -5.21
C ARG A 66 14.38 8.69 -4.88
N GLU A 67 13.69 9.60 -4.22
CA GLU A 67 14.22 10.89 -3.80
C GLU A 67 15.28 10.76 -2.70
N TYR A 68 15.08 9.86 -1.74
CA TYR A 68 16.00 9.64 -0.63
C TYR A 68 17.15 8.70 -1.00
N LYS A 69 16.87 7.54 -1.59
CA LYS A 69 17.87 6.50 -1.88
C LYS A 69 18.51 6.61 -3.28
N LYS A 70 17.99 7.47 -4.17
CA LYS A 70 18.50 7.74 -5.54
C LYS A 70 18.37 6.58 -6.53
N SER A 71 18.42 5.33 -6.11
CA SER A 71 18.21 4.10 -6.89
C SER A 71 17.32 3.14 -6.13
N PHE A 72 16.76 2.16 -6.82
CA PHE A 72 16.09 1.00 -6.21
C PHE A 72 17.01 -0.22 -6.16
N ASP A 73 18.13 -0.19 -6.88
CA ASP A 73 19.04 -1.32 -7.05
C ASP A 73 19.63 -1.77 -5.70
N GLY A 74 19.41 -3.03 -5.38
CA GLY A 74 19.93 -3.66 -4.16
C GLY A 74 19.27 -3.18 -2.86
N LEU A 75 18.18 -2.42 -2.93
CA LEU A 75 17.42 -2.05 -1.75
C LEU A 75 16.57 -3.21 -1.24
N LYS A 76 16.45 -3.28 0.07
CA LYS A 76 15.50 -4.14 0.77
C LYS A 76 14.39 -3.31 1.38
N PHE A 77 13.16 -3.64 0.99
CA PHE A 77 11.93 -3.07 1.51
C PHE A 77 11.32 -4.02 2.55
N CYS A 78 10.98 -3.53 3.73
CA CYS A 78 10.34 -4.29 4.79
C CYS A 78 9.03 -3.62 5.21
N PHE A 79 7.91 -4.35 5.10
CA PHE A 79 6.62 -3.93 5.65
C PHE A 79 6.32 -4.71 6.93
N ILE A 80 5.81 -4.02 7.96
CA ILE A 80 5.46 -4.60 9.27
C ILE A 80 4.02 -4.21 9.58
N GLY A 81 3.12 -5.20 9.71
CA GLY A 81 1.71 -4.95 10.04
C GLY A 81 0.74 -5.93 9.40
N ASP A 82 -0.45 -5.44 9.04
CA ASP A 82 -1.51 -6.23 8.40
C ASP A 82 -1.23 -6.45 6.92
N GLY A 83 -1.37 -7.70 6.44
CA GLY A 83 -1.28 -8.04 5.02
C GLY A 83 -2.46 -7.55 4.18
N ASN A 84 -2.86 -6.32 4.37
CA ASN A 84 -4.01 -5.64 3.76
C ASN A 84 -3.73 -5.16 2.31
N ASN A 85 -4.60 -4.29 1.80
CA ASN A 85 -4.47 -3.67 0.47
C ASN A 85 -3.18 -2.86 0.29
N MET A 86 -2.64 -2.26 1.37
CA MET A 86 -1.35 -1.57 1.32
C MET A 86 -0.21 -2.57 1.13
N ALA A 87 -0.16 -3.64 1.93
CA ALA A 87 0.83 -4.69 1.78
C ALA A 87 0.80 -5.31 0.38
N ASN A 88 -0.39 -5.61 -0.15
CA ASN A 88 -0.58 -6.11 -1.52
C ASN A 88 0.08 -5.19 -2.56
N SER A 89 -0.18 -3.90 -2.44
CA SER A 89 0.31 -2.90 -3.40
C SER A 89 1.82 -2.66 -3.27
N LEU A 90 2.32 -2.61 -2.03
CA LEU A 90 3.74 -2.43 -1.73
C LEU A 90 4.58 -3.60 -2.23
N ILE A 91 4.09 -4.84 -2.09
CA ILE A 91 4.75 -6.04 -2.66
C ILE A 91 4.90 -5.87 -4.17
N VAL A 92 3.82 -5.53 -4.86
CA VAL A 92 3.86 -5.33 -6.33
C VAL A 92 4.82 -4.21 -6.70
N GLY A 93 4.76 -3.07 -5.99
CA GLY A 93 5.65 -1.94 -6.22
C GLY A 93 7.12 -2.27 -6.01
N ALA A 94 7.46 -2.86 -4.86
CA ALA A 94 8.83 -3.21 -4.50
C ALA A 94 9.45 -4.22 -5.50
N ILE A 95 8.75 -5.31 -5.78
CA ILE A 95 9.22 -6.35 -6.71
C ILE A 95 9.33 -5.80 -8.15
N SER A 96 8.36 -5.00 -8.61
CA SER A 96 8.41 -4.40 -9.95
C SER A 96 9.58 -3.43 -10.13
N MET A 97 10.06 -2.81 -9.05
CA MET A 97 11.24 -1.95 -9.05
C MET A 97 12.56 -2.69 -8.80
N GLY A 98 12.52 -4.01 -8.64
CA GLY A 98 13.71 -4.85 -8.43
C GLY A 98 14.24 -4.83 -7.00
N MET A 99 13.48 -4.34 -6.03
CA MET A 99 13.85 -4.38 -4.61
C MET A 99 13.59 -5.79 -4.03
N GLU A 100 14.37 -6.20 -3.04
CA GLU A 100 13.98 -7.29 -2.15
C GLU A 100 12.79 -6.83 -1.31
N CYS A 101 11.77 -7.69 -1.14
CA CYS A 101 10.58 -7.37 -0.37
C CYS A 101 10.36 -8.39 0.77
N ALA A 102 10.31 -7.91 2.01
CA ALA A 102 10.01 -8.69 3.19
C ALA A 102 8.74 -8.16 3.88
N ILE A 103 7.81 -9.05 4.20
CA ILE A 103 6.57 -8.73 4.92
C ILE A 103 6.59 -9.44 6.26
N ALA A 104 6.44 -8.68 7.34
CA ALA A 104 6.24 -9.20 8.68
C ALA A 104 4.77 -9.01 9.08
N CYS A 105 4.01 -10.10 9.16
CA CYS A 105 2.59 -10.08 9.53
C CYS A 105 2.20 -11.34 10.29
N PRO A 106 1.12 -11.30 11.11
CA PRO A 106 0.57 -12.51 11.73
C PRO A 106 0.10 -13.52 10.66
N LYS A 107 0.18 -14.80 10.98
CA LYS A 107 -0.15 -15.90 10.06
C LYS A 107 -1.55 -15.78 9.43
N ASP A 108 -2.52 -15.33 10.20
CA ASP A 108 -3.92 -15.22 9.73
C ASP A 108 -4.22 -13.88 9.03
N TYR A 109 -3.21 -13.01 8.93
CA TYR A 109 -3.29 -11.67 8.34
C TYR A 109 -2.26 -11.49 7.20
N GLN A 110 -2.07 -12.53 6.40
CA GLN A 110 -1.13 -12.51 5.29
C GLN A 110 -1.72 -11.77 4.07
N PRO A 111 -0.86 -11.19 3.23
CA PRO A 111 -1.27 -10.62 1.94
C PRO A 111 -1.96 -11.64 1.04
N ASP A 112 -2.60 -11.14 -0.01
CA ASP A 112 -3.28 -12.00 -1.00
C ASP A 112 -2.35 -13.09 -1.55
N ALA A 113 -2.82 -14.33 -1.54
CA ALA A 113 -2.03 -15.49 -1.92
C ALA A 113 -1.52 -15.44 -3.37
N LYS A 114 -2.29 -14.81 -4.30
CA LYS A 114 -1.89 -14.67 -5.70
C LYS A 114 -0.76 -13.65 -5.85
N ILE A 115 -0.82 -12.58 -5.07
CA ILE A 115 0.24 -11.55 -5.03
C ILE A 115 1.52 -12.13 -4.45
N MET A 116 1.42 -12.88 -3.35
CA MET A 116 2.59 -13.56 -2.77
C MET A 116 3.21 -14.59 -3.72
N ALA A 117 2.38 -15.35 -4.44
CA ALA A 117 2.87 -16.31 -5.44
C ALA A 117 3.59 -15.57 -6.58
N TRP A 118 2.97 -14.54 -7.13
CA TRP A 118 3.56 -13.70 -8.17
C TRP A 118 4.89 -13.07 -7.70
N ALA A 119 4.97 -12.57 -6.48
CA ALA A 119 6.18 -11.95 -5.95
C ALA A 119 7.35 -12.95 -5.86
N LYS A 120 7.08 -14.20 -5.45
CA LYS A 120 8.09 -15.28 -5.40
C LYS A 120 8.61 -15.68 -6.78
N GLU A 121 7.78 -15.57 -7.81
CA GLU A 121 8.16 -15.86 -9.19
C GLU A 121 8.95 -14.72 -9.85
N ASN A 122 8.74 -13.48 -9.41
CA ASN A 122 9.25 -12.28 -10.08
C ASN A 122 10.36 -11.54 -9.33
N GLY A 123 10.71 -11.96 -8.10
CA GLY A 123 11.75 -11.32 -7.31
C GLY A 123 12.08 -12.02 -6.01
N THR A 124 12.87 -11.36 -5.18
CA THR A 124 13.21 -11.84 -3.83
C THR A 124 12.12 -11.42 -2.86
N PHE A 125 11.29 -12.37 -2.46
CA PHE A 125 10.15 -12.13 -1.57
C PHE A 125 10.13 -13.06 -0.37
N THR A 126 9.91 -12.50 0.82
CA THR A 126 9.72 -13.22 2.09
C THR A 126 8.48 -12.73 2.81
N CYS A 127 7.70 -13.65 3.38
CA CYS A 127 6.61 -13.34 4.31
C CYS A 127 6.78 -14.21 5.56
N SER A 128 6.82 -13.59 6.74
CA SER A 128 7.13 -14.26 8.01
C SER A 128 6.42 -13.57 9.18
N GLU A 129 6.31 -14.28 10.31
CA GLU A 129 5.90 -13.69 11.60
C GLU A 129 7.10 -13.09 12.37
N ASP A 130 8.33 -13.38 11.93
CA ASP A 130 9.56 -12.87 12.56
C ASP A 130 9.90 -11.47 12.06
N ILE A 131 9.51 -10.48 12.86
CA ILE A 131 9.66 -9.06 12.54
C ILE A 131 11.13 -8.69 12.37
N LEU A 132 12.00 -9.13 13.27
CA LEU A 132 13.41 -8.75 13.25
C LEU A 132 14.15 -9.40 12.08
N ALA A 133 13.80 -10.63 11.71
CA ALA A 133 14.34 -11.29 10.53
C ALA A 133 13.91 -10.56 9.23
N CYS A 134 12.67 -10.07 9.16
CA CYS A 134 12.19 -9.26 8.03
C CYS A 134 12.88 -7.90 7.96
N ALA A 135 13.00 -7.22 9.10
CA ALA A 135 13.61 -5.89 9.20
C ALA A 135 15.14 -5.90 9.02
N LYS A 136 15.78 -7.05 9.23
CA LYS A 136 17.24 -7.17 9.15
C LYS A 136 17.78 -6.64 7.83
N ASP A 137 18.73 -5.70 7.91
CA ASP A 137 19.39 -5.05 6.79
C ASP A 137 18.43 -4.35 5.81
N ALA A 138 17.21 -3.97 6.24
CA ALA A 138 16.26 -3.23 5.42
C ALA A 138 16.75 -1.78 5.19
N ASP A 139 16.56 -1.29 3.97
CA ASP A 139 16.80 0.11 3.56
C ASP A 139 15.57 0.98 3.77
N VAL A 140 14.38 0.37 3.69
CA VAL A 140 13.08 1.01 3.87
C VAL A 140 12.25 0.15 4.81
N VAL A 141 11.75 0.74 5.89
CA VAL A 141 10.82 0.11 6.83
C VAL A 141 9.48 0.84 6.72
N TYR A 142 8.41 0.10 6.53
CA TYR A 142 7.08 0.64 6.27
C TYR A 142 6.04 0.04 7.21
N THR A 143 5.08 0.81 7.65
CA THR A 143 3.89 0.32 8.36
C THR A 143 2.63 1.06 7.98
N ASP A 144 1.49 0.51 8.35
CA ASP A 144 0.15 1.07 8.22
C ASP A 144 -0.63 0.80 9.51
N VAL A 145 -1.72 1.50 9.71
CA VAL A 145 -2.61 1.31 10.87
C VAL A 145 -3.07 -0.14 10.98
N TRP A 146 -3.19 -0.64 12.20
CA TRP A 146 -3.62 -2.03 12.45
C TRP A 146 -5.11 -2.26 12.14
N ALA A 147 -5.93 -1.20 12.19
CA ALA A 147 -7.34 -1.23 11.80
C ALA A 147 -7.61 -0.17 10.74
N SER A 148 -7.85 -0.62 9.52
CA SER A 148 -8.19 0.23 8.37
C SER A 148 -9.67 0.65 8.39
N MET A 149 -10.07 1.51 7.43
CA MET A 149 -11.47 1.94 7.28
C MET A 149 -12.42 0.74 7.17
N GLY A 150 -13.50 0.78 7.96
CA GLY A 150 -14.51 -0.27 8.01
C GLY A 150 -14.18 -1.40 9.00
N GLN A 151 -13.08 -1.32 9.73
CA GLN A 151 -12.63 -2.31 10.73
C GLN A 151 -12.66 -1.74 12.17
N GLU A 152 -13.32 -0.61 12.37
CA GLU A 152 -13.34 0.09 13.66
C GLU A 152 -13.93 -0.75 14.79
N GLU A 153 -14.87 -1.65 14.47
CA GLU A 153 -15.48 -2.57 15.45
C GLU A 153 -14.49 -3.67 15.90
N GLU A 154 -13.50 -4.00 15.07
CA GLU A 154 -12.48 -5.01 15.36
C GLU A 154 -11.25 -4.43 16.07
N LYS A 155 -11.16 -3.11 16.24
CA LYS A 155 -9.96 -2.41 16.72
C LYS A 155 -9.35 -3.05 17.96
N ALA A 156 -10.14 -3.31 18.99
CA ALA A 156 -9.65 -3.85 20.26
C ALA A 156 -9.11 -5.30 20.16
N GLU A 157 -9.58 -6.08 19.19
CA GLU A 157 -9.06 -7.41 18.92
C GLU A 157 -7.78 -7.33 18.11
N ARG A 158 -7.75 -6.48 17.09
CA ARG A 158 -6.59 -6.23 16.24
C ARG A 158 -5.41 -5.66 17.03
N GLU A 159 -5.63 -4.74 17.95
CA GLU A 159 -4.60 -4.22 18.88
C GLU A 159 -3.90 -5.35 19.66
N LYS A 160 -4.62 -6.37 20.11
CA LYS A 160 -4.04 -7.52 20.82
C LYS A 160 -3.18 -8.38 19.89
N ILE A 161 -3.63 -8.59 18.66
CA ILE A 161 -2.96 -9.42 17.65
C ILE A 161 -1.70 -8.73 17.16
N PHE A 162 -1.80 -7.44 16.84
CA PHE A 162 -0.72 -6.67 16.22
C PHE A 162 0.23 -6.00 17.22
N LYS A 163 -0.02 -6.11 18.52
CA LYS A 163 0.77 -5.43 19.57
C LYS A 163 2.29 -5.54 19.40
N ASN A 164 2.78 -6.67 18.88
CA ASN A 164 4.20 -6.89 18.66
C ASN A 164 4.69 -6.40 17.29
N TYR A 165 3.77 -6.04 16.38
CA TYR A 165 4.08 -5.59 15.01
C TYR A 165 4.20 -4.06 14.97
N GLN A 166 5.05 -3.52 15.84
CA GLN A 166 5.30 -2.08 15.98
C GLN A 166 6.69 -1.72 15.48
N ILE A 167 6.82 -0.66 14.70
CA ILE A 167 8.12 -0.07 14.39
C ILE A 167 8.63 0.69 15.63
N ASN A 168 9.68 0.18 16.21
CA ASN A 168 10.31 0.69 17.43
C ASN A 168 11.85 0.69 17.32
N ASP A 169 12.55 1.06 18.38
CA ASP A 169 14.01 1.11 18.40
C ASP A 169 14.68 -0.23 18.06
N GLU A 170 14.08 -1.36 18.46
CA GLU A 170 14.63 -2.70 18.20
C GLU A 170 14.55 -3.05 16.72
N VAL A 171 13.41 -2.76 16.08
CA VAL A 171 13.20 -2.92 14.64
C VAL A 171 14.19 -2.03 13.87
N MET A 172 14.32 -0.77 14.25
CA MET A 172 15.26 0.15 13.61
C MET A 172 16.73 -0.24 13.82
N ALA A 173 17.06 -0.86 14.95
CA ALA A 173 18.41 -1.39 15.18
C ALA A 173 18.72 -2.64 14.32
N ALA A 174 17.73 -3.40 13.90
CA ALA A 174 17.88 -4.52 12.97
C ALA A 174 18.01 -4.06 11.52
N ALA A 175 17.40 -2.95 11.14
CA ALA A 175 17.51 -2.32 9.83
C ALA A 175 18.88 -1.68 9.62
N LYS A 176 19.16 -1.20 8.41
CA LYS A 176 20.41 -0.45 8.15
C LYS A 176 20.44 0.85 8.93
N PRO A 177 21.62 1.36 9.31
CA PRO A 177 21.74 2.60 10.07
C PRO A 177 21.16 3.84 9.36
N ASP A 178 21.07 3.80 8.03
CA ASP A 178 20.49 4.83 7.18
C ASP A 178 19.11 4.42 6.61
N ALA A 179 18.46 3.44 7.24
CA ALA A 179 17.12 3.03 6.86
C ALA A 179 16.14 4.18 7.02
N MET A 180 15.28 4.37 6.00
CA MET A 180 14.18 5.32 6.05
C MET A 180 12.90 4.64 6.57
N VAL A 181 12.01 5.43 7.15
CA VAL A 181 10.69 4.96 7.60
C VAL A 181 9.60 5.68 6.83
N LEU A 182 8.64 4.91 6.31
CA LEU A 182 7.47 5.41 5.60
C LEU A 182 6.17 4.96 6.28
N HIS A 183 5.13 5.76 6.09
CA HIS A 183 3.79 5.51 6.63
C HIS A 183 2.73 6.24 5.81
N CYS A 184 1.78 5.51 5.23
CA CYS A 184 0.74 6.09 4.37
C CYS A 184 -0.22 7.08 5.06
N LEU A 185 -0.12 7.22 6.38
CA LEU A 185 -0.98 8.08 7.21
C LEU A 185 -2.50 7.80 7.03
N PRO A 186 -3.30 8.01 8.10
CA PRO A 186 -2.93 8.54 9.44
C PRO A 186 -2.12 7.54 10.26
N ALA A 187 -1.30 8.00 11.20
CA ALA A 187 -0.53 7.16 12.10
C ALA A 187 -1.07 7.23 13.54
N HIS A 188 -1.03 6.10 14.24
CA HIS A 188 -1.35 6.01 15.66
C HIS A 188 -0.07 5.77 16.46
N ARG A 189 0.50 6.84 17.02
CA ARG A 189 1.69 6.75 17.87
C ARG A 189 1.44 5.80 19.04
N GLU A 190 2.45 4.97 19.35
CA GLU A 190 2.43 3.91 20.37
C GLU A 190 1.55 2.70 20.01
N GLU A 191 0.92 2.70 18.84
CA GLU A 191 0.32 1.52 18.23
C GLU A 191 1.31 0.91 17.23
N GLU A 192 1.13 1.11 15.91
CA GLU A 192 1.98 0.54 14.86
C GLU A 192 3.38 1.15 14.75
N ILE A 193 3.59 2.33 15.33
CA ILE A 193 4.88 3.04 15.36
C ILE A 193 5.04 3.81 16.66
N THR A 194 6.24 3.77 17.27
CA THR A 194 6.51 4.60 18.45
C THR A 194 6.61 6.07 18.07
N ALA A 195 6.20 6.97 18.99
CA ALA A 195 6.35 8.42 18.81
C ALA A 195 7.81 8.80 18.52
N LYS A 196 8.77 8.14 19.17
CA LYS A 196 10.20 8.39 18.99
C LYS A 196 10.65 8.11 17.56
N VAL A 197 10.29 6.98 16.98
CA VAL A 197 10.67 6.62 15.60
C VAL A 197 9.93 7.53 14.63
N PHE A 198 8.64 7.76 14.83
CA PHE A 198 7.85 8.65 13.98
C PHE A 198 8.47 10.05 13.89
N GLU A 199 8.82 10.67 15.01
CA GLU A 199 9.43 12.01 15.03
C GLU A 199 10.83 12.02 14.43
N ALA A 200 11.61 10.96 14.61
CA ALA A 200 12.94 10.85 14.01
C ALA A 200 12.89 10.78 12.47
N HIS A 201 11.81 10.23 11.90
CA HIS A 201 11.59 10.03 10.48
C HIS A 201 10.46 10.91 9.91
N ALA A 202 10.05 11.95 10.64
CA ALA A 202 8.92 12.80 10.27
C ALA A 202 9.10 13.44 8.87
N ASN A 203 10.31 13.85 8.50
CA ASN A 203 10.57 14.44 7.17
C ASN A 203 10.23 13.46 6.04
N GLU A 204 10.68 12.21 6.14
CA GLU A 204 10.44 11.15 5.15
C GLU A 204 8.95 10.85 5.01
N ILE A 205 8.24 10.73 6.15
CA ILE A 205 6.82 10.44 6.22
C ILE A 205 5.99 11.59 5.65
N PHE A 206 6.34 12.84 5.93
CA PHE A 206 5.61 13.99 5.40
C PHE A 206 5.95 14.30 3.95
N ASP A 207 7.18 14.03 3.50
CA ASP A 207 7.54 14.08 2.08
C ASP A 207 6.77 13.02 1.28
N GLU A 208 6.60 11.81 1.84
CA GLU A 208 5.72 10.77 1.27
C GLU A 208 4.29 11.26 1.13
N ALA A 209 3.75 11.91 2.17
CA ALA A 209 2.40 12.47 2.14
C ALA A 209 2.26 13.58 1.08
N GLU A 210 3.25 14.44 0.92
CA GLU A 210 3.29 15.45 -0.14
C GLU A 210 3.41 14.81 -1.53
N ASN A 211 4.22 13.78 -1.66
CA ASN A 211 4.43 13.06 -2.93
C ASN A 211 3.15 12.39 -3.45
N ARG A 212 2.13 12.21 -2.63
CA ARG A 212 0.78 11.85 -3.08
C ARG A 212 0.24 12.85 -4.09
N LEU A 213 0.45 14.14 -3.87
CA LEU A 213 0.04 15.19 -4.82
C LEU A 213 0.81 15.05 -6.14
N HIS A 214 2.12 14.89 -6.07
CA HIS A 214 3.00 14.88 -7.24
C HIS A 214 2.84 13.60 -8.07
N ALA A 215 2.79 12.43 -7.45
CA ALA A 215 2.57 11.15 -8.12
C ALA A 215 1.20 11.09 -8.82
N GLN A 216 0.13 11.53 -8.15
CA GLN A 216 -1.21 11.56 -8.74
C GLN A 216 -1.33 12.56 -9.87
N LYS A 217 -0.67 13.71 -9.77
CA LYS A 217 -0.57 14.67 -10.88
C LYS A 217 0.12 14.07 -12.09
N ALA A 218 1.19 13.30 -11.89
CA ALA A 218 1.88 12.59 -12.97
C ALA A 218 0.98 11.52 -13.62
N VAL A 219 0.18 10.79 -12.83
CA VAL A 219 -0.81 9.84 -13.35
C VAL A 219 -1.85 10.55 -14.23
N LEU A 220 -2.38 11.69 -13.78
CA LEU A 220 -3.34 12.47 -14.58
C LEU A 220 -2.72 12.95 -15.90
N VAL A 221 -1.51 13.49 -15.86
CA VAL A 221 -0.79 13.91 -17.08
C VAL A 221 -0.54 12.73 -18.03
N LYS A 222 -0.20 11.56 -17.49
CA LYS A 222 0.05 10.35 -18.30
C LYS A 222 -1.19 9.81 -18.98
N LEU A 223 -2.35 9.90 -18.33
CA LEU A 223 -3.61 9.28 -18.78
C LEU A 223 -4.51 10.24 -19.55
N LEU A 224 -4.44 11.55 -19.27
CA LEU A 224 -5.35 12.57 -19.80
C LEU A 224 -4.66 13.68 -20.60
N GLY A 225 -3.31 13.68 -20.61
CA GLY A 225 -2.48 14.69 -21.30
C GLY A 225 -2.08 14.33 -22.72
#